data_ef82d857efee801797c3b34248867615
#
_entry.id   ef82d857efee801797c3b34248867615
#
_cell.length_a   1.000
_cell.length_b   1.000
_cell.length_c   1.000
_cell.angle_alpha   90.00
_cell.angle_beta   90.00
_cell.angle_gamma   90.00
#
_symmetry.space_group_name_H-M   'P 1'
#
loop_
_entity.id
_entity.type
_entity.pdbx_description
1 polymer ?
#
loop_
_entity_poly.entity_id
_entity_poly.type
_entity_poly.pdbx_seq_one_letter_code
_entity_poly.pdbx_strand_id
1 'polypeptide(L)'
;MMRTLQSAPSSPLAMPEIQFCLLPDACRPLLGKFYREHQSSMRAASKGQAWVAKQEEIIGALCLTPVADGYWLTGLFVAPPLRGNAVAQRLIDAALLPLSGPVWLFCHPDLQGFYRLAGFETAQRLPQALGERLMRYSRSKPLVALHREA
;
A
#
# COMPACT_ATOMS: atom_id res chain seq x y z
N MET A 1 -5.27 28.35 28.30
CA MET A 1 -4.81 28.02 28.15
C MET A 1 -4.81 27.55 27.78
N MET A 2 -4.93 27.22 27.48
CA MET A 2 -4.78 26.62 27.03
C MET A 2 -4.95 26.00 26.56
N ARG A 3 -5.15 25.79 26.39
CA ARG A 3 -5.26 25.10 25.97
C ARG A 3 -5.59 24.44 25.57
N THR A 4 -5.77 24.52 25.55
CA THR A 4 -6.00 23.85 25.26
C THR A 4 -6.35 23.35 24.84
N LEU A 5 -6.63 23.42 24.79
CA LEU A 5 -6.85 22.90 24.46
C LEU A 5 -7.08 22.41 23.92
N GLN A 6 -7.15 22.46 23.76
CA GLN A 6 -7.12 21.90 23.40
C GLN A 6 -7.41 21.35 22.95
N SER A 7 -7.52 21.46 22.70
CA SER A 7 -7.59 20.81 22.39
C SER A 7 -8.07 20.23 21.95
N ALA A 8 -8.27 20.26 21.66
CA ALA A 8 -8.74 19.63 21.39
C ALA A 8 -9.24 19.07 20.87
N PRO A 9 -9.22 19.13 20.16
CA PRO A 9 -10.19 18.28 19.72
C PRO A 9 -10.24 17.05 20.27
N SER A 10 -9.89 17.11 21.03
CA SER A 10 -9.90 15.86 21.67
C SER A 10 -11.27 15.44 22.06
N SER A 11 -12.12 15.41 21.11
CA SER A 11 -13.33 14.65 21.24
C SER A 11 -12.95 13.24 21.62
N PRO A 12 -13.55 12.62 22.63
CA PRO A 12 -13.27 11.23 22.95
C PRO A 12 -13.66 10.27 21.83
N LEU A 13 -14.40 10.74 20.85
CA LEU A 13 -14.77 9.96 19.66
C LEU A 13 -13.83 10.19 18.50
N ALA A 14 -12.85 11.08 18.66
CA ALA A 14 -11.89 11.32 17.60
C ALA A 14 -10.99 10.11 17.41
N MET A 15 -10.78 9.72 16.17
CA MET A 15 -9.83 8.65 15.84
C MET A 15 -8.42 9.13 16.13
N PRO A 16 -7.54 8.25 16.62
CA PRO A 16 -6.13 8.59 16.69
C PRO A 16 -5.61 8.98 15.32
N GLU A 17 -4.67 9.88 15.32
CA GLU A 17 -4.05 10.30 14.07
C GLU A 17 -3.30 9.12 13.44
N ILE A 18 -3.44 8.97 12.12
CA ILE A 18 -2.77 7.93 11.37
C ILE A 18 -1.45 8.49 10.86
N GLN A 19 -0.38 7.78 11.14
CA GLN A 19 0.94 8.10 10.61
C GLN A 19 1.26 7.18 9.44
N PHE A 20 1.83 7.75 8.39
CA PHE A 20 2.26 6.99 7.21
C PHE A 20 3.77 7.07 7.15
N CYS A 21 4.44 5.94 7.26
CA CYS A 21 5.90 5.95 7.36
C CYS A 21 6.54 4.72 6.74
N LEU A 22 7.81 4.91 6.39
CA LEU A 22 8.65 3.81 5.94
C LEU A 22 8.96 2.92 7.14
N LEU A 23 8.75 1.62 6.98
CA LEU A 23 9.03 0.66 8.04
C LEU A 23 10.53 0.32 8.01
N PRO A 24 11.26 0.51 9.12
CA PRO A 24 12.67 0.11 9.16
C PRO A 24 12.83 -1.39 8.91
N ASP A 25 13.93 -1.78 8.28
CA ASP A 25 14.19 -3.19 7.97
C ASP A 25 14.16 -4.07 9.21
N ALA A 26 14.66 -3.56 10.33
CA ALA A 26 14.63 -4.32 11.59
C ALA A 26 13.21 -4.63 12.07
N CYS A 27 12.23 -3.87 11.61
CA CYS A 27 10.83 -4.04 11.98
C CYS A 27 10.03 -4.86 10.96
N ARG A 28 10.68 -5.38 9.93
CA ARG A 28 10.01 -6.15 8.88
C ARG A 28 9.21 -7.36 9.41
N PRO A 29 9.63 -8.06 10.46
CA PRO A 29 8.80 -9.12 11.04
C PRO A 29 7.42 -8.66 11.51
N LEU A 30 7.28 -7.39 11.89
CA LEU A 30 5.97 -6.83 12.28
C LEU A 30 5.00 -6.81 11.11
N LEU A 31 5.51 -6.63 9.90
CA LEU A 31 4.69 -6.64 8.70
C LEU A 31 4.10 -8.04 8.45
N GLY A 32 4.92 -9.07 8.56
CA GLY A 32 4.44 -10.45 8.44
C GLY A 32 3.41 -10.78 9.52
N LYS A 33 3.64 -10.32 10.74
CA LYS A 33 2.68 -10.49 11.83
C LYS A 33 1.35 -9.81 11.51
N PHE A 34 1.39 -8.58 11.00
CA PHE A 34 0.19 -7.85 10.61
C PHE A 34 -0.64 -8.63 9.60
N TYR A 35 0.01 -9.12 8.54
CA TYR A 35 -0.70 -9.90 7.53
C TYR A 35 -1.32 -11.17 8.13
N ARG A 36 -0.59 -11.89 8.97
CA ARG A 36 -1.10 -13.10 9.60
C ARG A 36 -2.27 -12.83 10.53
N GLU A 37 -2.20 -11.76 11.32
CA GLU A 37 -3.26 -11.41 12.27
C GLU A 37 -4.59 -11.13 11.56
N HIS A 38 -4.54 -10.66 10.34
CA HIS A 38 -5.73 -10.38 9.55
C HIS A 38 -6.03 -11.47 8.53
N GLN A 39 -5.37 -12.63 8.66
CA GLN A 39 -5.58 -13.78 7.79
C GLN A 39 -5.39 -13.44 6.31
N SER A 40 -4.53 -12.48 6.03
CA SER A 40 -4.18 -12.12 4.66
C SER A 40 -3.18 -13.13 4.11
N SER A 41 -3.36 -13.52 2.84
CA SER A 41 -2.39 -14.37 2.15
C SER A 41 -1.16 -13.58 1.69
N MET A 42 -1.15 -12.27 1.87
CA MET A 42 -0.04 -11.43 1.47
C MET A 42 1.19 -11.70 2.34
N ARG A 43 2.36 -11.47 1.76
CA ARG A 43 3.63 -11.68 2.44
C ARG A 43 4.48 -10.43 2.39
N ALA A 44 5.26 -10.21 3.44
CA ALA A 44 6.24 -9.15 3.44
C ALA A 44 7.29 -9.44 2.35
N ALA A 45 7.56 -8.44 1.50
CA ALA A 45 8.60 -8.57 0.51
C ALA A 45 9.96 -8.63 1.23
N SER A 46 10.86 -9.47 0.73
CA SER A 46 12.20 -9.60 1.32
C SER A 46 13.13 -8.46 0.91
N LYS A 47 12.77 -7.73 -0.14
CA LYS A 47 13.56 -6.62 -0.69
C LYS A 47 12.68 -5.40 -0.87
N GLY A 48 13.33 -4.26 -1.08
CA GLY A 48 12.61 -3.02 -1.33
C GLY A 48 12.12 -2.37 -0.05
N GLN A 49 11.16 -1.49 -0.19
CA GLN A 49 10.62 -0.70 0.90
C GLN A 49 9.28 -1.26 1.36
N ALA A 50 9.07 -1.26 2.66
CA ALA A 50 7.77 -1.51 3.26
C ALA A 50 7.26 -0.20 3.85
N TRP A 51 6.06 0.20 3.47
CA TRP A 51 5.40 1.38 4.01
C TRP A 51 4.18 0.96 4.80
N VAL A 52 3.94 1.64 5.91
CA VAL A 52 2.84 1.30 6.80
C VAL A 52 2.02 2.52 7.15
N ALA A 53 0.73 2.30 7.37
CA ALA A 53 -0.16 3.21 8.06
C ALA A 53 -0.25 2.72 9.49
N LYS A 54 -0.08 3.62 10.44
CA LYS A 54 0.07 3.24 11.85
C LYS A 54 -0.73 4.17 12.73
N GLN A 55 -1.44 3.60 13.67
CA GLN A 55 -1.96 4.28 14.85
C GLN A 55 -1.10 3.81 16.01
N GLU A 56 -1.62 3.07 16.96
CA GLU A 56 -0.78 2.40 17.96
C GLU A 56 -0.09 1.20 17.33
N GLU A 57 -0.81 0.48 16.46
CA GLU A 57 -0.30 -0.67 15.74
C GLU A 57 -0.40 -0.42 14.24
N ILE A 58 0.21 -1.28 13.46
CA ILE A 58 0.09 -1.23 12.00
C ILE A 58 -1.37 -1.52 11.64
N ILE A 59 -1.96 -0.64 10.84
CA ILE A 59 -3.34 -0.78 10.36
C ILE A 59 -3.42 -0.89 8.84
N GLY A 60 -2.34 -0.67 8.16
CA GLY A 60 -2.25 -0.84 6.71
C GLY A 60 -0.80 -0.95 6.28
N ALA A 61 -0.57 -1.55 5.12
CA ALA A 61 0.79 -1.76 4.63
C ALA A 61 0.81 -1.90 3.13
N LEU A 62 1.97 -1.63 2.54
CA LEU A 62 2.28 -1.98 1.16
C LEU A 62 3.80 -2.15 1.03
N CYS A 63 4.21 -2.76 -0.07
CA CYS A 63 5.63 -2.95 -0.37
C CYS A 63 5.93 -2.37 -1.75
N LEU A 64 7.12 -1.80 -1.90
CA LEU A 64 7.62 -1.27 -3.17
C LEU A 64 8.97 -1.91 -3.45
N THR A 65 9.06 -2.62 -4.55
CA THR A 65 10.29 -3.29 -4.97
C THR A 65 10.81 -2.63 -6.25
N PRO A 66 12.08 -2.23 -6.31
CA PRO A 66 12.63 -1.68 -7.53
C PRO A 66 12.54 -2.69 -8.68
N VAL A 67 12.07 -2.24 -9.83
CA VAL A 67 11.99 -3.05 -11.06
C VAL A 67 12.25 -2.12 -12.22
N ALA A 68 13.22 -2.47 -13.06
CA ALA A 68 13.59 -1.65 -14.22
C ALA A 68 13.86 -0.20 -13.79
N ASP A 69 13.20 0.76 -14.38
CA ASP A 69 13.34 2.19 -14.06
C ASP A 69 12.29 2.70 -13.08
N GLY A 70 11.58 1.80 -12.41
CA GLY A 70 10.52 2.17 -11.48
C GLY A 70 10.36 1.18 -10.36
N TYR A 71 9.10 0.98 -9.92
CA TYR A 71 8.80 0.18 -8.75
C TYR A 71 7.59 -0.71 -9.00
N TRP A 72 7.57 -1.85 -8.32
CA TRP A 72 6.44 -2.76 -8.30
C TRP A 72 5.79 -2.73 -6.91
N LEU A 73 4.53 -2.31 -6.88
CA LEU A 73 3.75 -2.20 -5.64
C LEU A 73 3.01 -3.50 -5.39
N THR A 74 3.22 -4.06 -4.21
CA THR A 74 2.58 -5.32 -3.79
C THR A 74 2.11 -5.22 -2.36
N GLY A 75 1.29 -6.17 -1.96
CA GLY A 75 0.94 -6.36 -0.56
C GLY A 75 0.10 -5.27 0.06
N LEU A 76 -0.62 -4.48 -0.74
CA LEU A 76 -1.49 -3.45 -0.19
C LEU A 76 -2.64 -4.10 0.57
N PHE A 77 -2.71 -3.79 1.86
CA PHE A 77 -3.75 -4.33 2.72
C PHE A 77 -4.04 -3.34 3.85
N VAL A 78 -5.31 -3.09 4.11
CA VAL A 78 -5.76 -2.25 5.23
C VAL A 78 -6.63 -3.10 6.14
N ALA A 79 -6.42 -2.97 7.44
CA ALA A 79 -7.22 -3.71 8.43
C ALA A 79 -8.70 -3.44 8.20
N PRO A 80 -9.54 -4.49 8.16
CA PRO A 80 -10.94 -4.34 7.76
C PRO A 80 -11.72 -3.25 8.49
N PRO A 81 -11.59 -3.05 9.81
CA PRO A 81 -12.35 -2.00 10.49
C PRO A 81 -12.03 -0.59 10.00
N LEU A 82 -10.88 -0.40 9.33
CA LEU A 82 -10.42 0.91 8.91
C LEU A 82 -10.57 1.14 7.40
N ARG A 83 -11.14 0.17 6.69
CA ARG A 83 -11.42 0.32 5.26
C ARG A 83 -12.53 1.34 5.06
N GLY A 84 -12.50 2.01 3.92
CA GLY A 84 -13.48 3.04 3.61
C GLY A 84 -13.11 4.43 4.09
N ASN A 85 -11.99 4.59 4.79
CA ASN A 85 -11.53 5.88 5.32
C ASN A 85 -10.35 6.44 4.51
N ALA A 86 -10.21 6.02 3.26
CA ALA A 86 -9.15 6.45 2.35
C ALA A 86 -7.74 6.14 2.86
N VAL A 87 -7.59 5.23 3.82
CA VAL A 87 -6.28 4.87 4.37
C VAL A 87 -5.37 4.32 3.28
N ALA A 88 -5.89 3.43 2.42
CA ALA A 88 -5.09 2.84 1.35
C ALA A 88 -4.59 3.90 0.37
N GLN A 89 -5.45 4.83 -0.05
CA GLN A 89 -5.06 5.88 -0.98
C GLN A 89 -4.04 6.82 -0.35
N ARG A 90 -4.23 7.19 0.90
CA ARG A 90 -3.29 8.04 1.62
C ARG A 90 -1.94 7.34 1.80
N LEU A 91 -1.96 6.04 2.07
CA LEU A 91 -0.73 5.26 2.19
C LEU A 91 0.02 5.19 0.85
N ILE A 92 -0.69 4.96 -0.24
CA ILE A 92 -0.10 4.97 -1.57
C ILE A 92 0.55 6.33 -1.84
N ASP A 93 -0.17 7.41 -1.62
CA ASP A 93 0.34 8.74 -1.89
C ASP A 93 1.59 9.05 -1.04
N ALA A 94 1.57 8.69 0.22
CA ALA A 94 2.73 8.90 1.10
C ALA A 94 3.95 8.10 0.62
N ALA A 95 3.73 6.85 0.23
CA ALA A 95 4.82 5.97 -0.21
C ALA A 95 5.44 6.42 -1.52
N LEU A 96 4.63 6.99 -2.43
CA LEU A 96 5.11 7.41 -3.75
C LEU A 96 5.68 8.83 -3.76
N LEU A 97 5.35 9.64 -2.75
CA LEU A 97 5.76 11.04 -2.72
C LEU A 97 7.27 11.24 -2.89
N PRO A 98 8.16 10.49 -2.22
CA PRO A 98 9.60 10.68 -2.37
C PRO A 98 10.19 10.03 -3.62
N LEU A 99 9.38 9.34 -4.42
CA LEU A 99 9.87 8.57 -5.56
C LEU A 99 9.66 9.32 -6.87
N SER A 100 10.33 8.85 -7.90
CA SER A 100 10.10 9.30 -9.28
C SER A 100 10.09 8.06 -10.18
N GLY A 101 9.44 8.18 -11.33
CA GLY A 101 9.35 7.10 -12.29
C GLY A 101 8.07 6.28 -12.15
N PRO A 102 7.93 5.27 -13.01
CA PRO A 102 6.71 4.49 -13.06
C PRO A 102 6.56 3.53 -11.88
N VAL A 103 5.31 3.35 -11.46
CA VAL A 103 4.94 2.37 -10.44
C VAL A 103 3.88 1.46 -11.06
N TRP A 104 4.12 0.16 -10.99
CA TRP A 104 3.21 -0.85 -11.53
C TRP A 104 2.61 -1.69 -10.42
N LEU A 105 1.41 -2.18 -10.64
CA LEU A 105 0.80 -3.17 -9.76
C LEU A 105 -0.08 -4.11 -10.58
N PHE A 106 -0.36 -5.26 -9.99
CA PHE A 106 -1.35 -6.20 -10.52
C PHE A 106 -2.52 -6.25 -9.56
N CYS A 107 -3.72 -6.30 -10.10
CA CYS A 107 -4.92 -6.43 -9.25
C CYS A 107 -6.00 -7.21 -9.98
N HIS A 108 -6.96 -7.68 -9.20
CA HIS A 108 -8.18 -8.25 -9.75
C HIS A 108 -8.91 -7.16 -10.55
N PRO A 109 -9.53 -7.50 -11.69
CA PRO A 109 -10.27 -6.49 -12.48
C PRO A 109 -11.29 -5.69 -11.67
N ASP A 110 -11.91 -6.28 -10.67
CA ASP A 110 -12.90 -5.61 -9.83
C ASP A 110 -12.31 -4.48 -8.99
N LEU A 111 -10.98 -4.43 -8.85
CA LEU A 111 -10.31 -3.39 -8.08
C LEU A 111 -9.81 -2.23 -8.95
N GLN A 112 -10.02 -2.27 -10.26
CA GLN A 112 -9.55 -1.20 -11.14
C GLN A 112 -10.12 0.16 -10.75
N GLY A 113 -11.40 0.21 -10.41
CA GLY A 113 -12.03 1.47 -9.99
C GLY A 113 -11.38 2.07 -8.75
N PHE A 114 -11.05 1.22 -7.78
CA PHE A 114 -10.35 1.66 -6.58
C PHE A 114 -9.00 2.28 -6.92
N TYR A 115 -8.21 1.59 -7.74
CA TYR A 115 -6.88 2.07 -8.08
C TYR A 115 -6.90 3.29 -9.02
N ARG A 116 -7.93 3.43 -9.84
CA ARG A 116 -8.10 4.65 -10.64
C ARG A 116 -8.26 5.88 -9.76
N LEU A 117 -8.98 5.75 -8.66
CA LEU A 117 -9.11 6.85 -7.69
C LEU A 117 -7.75 7.19 -7.07
N ALA A 118 -6.84 6.23 -7.02
CA ALA A 118 -5.48 6.45 -6.53
C ALA A 118 -4.51 6.88 -7.64
N GLY A 119 -5.01 7.18 -8.84
CA GLY A 119 -4.19 7.70 -9.93
C GLY A 119 -3.62 6.67 -10.87
N PHE A 120 -4.00 5.40 -10.74
CA PHE A 120 -3.50 4.34 -11.61
C PHE A 120 -4.38 4.17 -12.84
N GLU A 121 -3.75 3.80 -13.94
CA GLU A 121 -4.42 3.50 -15.19
C GLU A 121 -3.91 2.16 -15.74
N THR A 122 -4.62 1.60 -16.70
CA THR A 122 -4.20 0.36 -17.35
C THR A 122 -2.81 0.56 -17.93
N ALA A 123 -1.90 -0.37 -17.61
CA ALA A 123 -0.53 -0.29 -18.10
C ALA A 123 -0.48 -0.61 -19.58
N GLN A 124 0.09 0.31 -20.37
CA GLN A 124 0.29 0.10 -21.80
C GLN A 124 1.51 -0.77 -22.06
N ARG A 125 2.50 -0.70 -21.16
CA ARG A 125 3.74 -1.45 -21.29
C ARG A 125 4.16 -1.92 -19.92
N LEU A 126 4.84 -3.06 -19.87
CA LEU A 126 5.41 -3.59 -18.64
C LEU A 126 6.88 -3.93 -18.88
N PRO A 127 7.74 -3.75 -17.87
CA PRO A 127 9.07 -4.35 -17.91
C PRO A 127 8.95 -5.85 -18.14
N GLN A 128 9.93 -6.44 -18.83
CA GLN A 128 9.88 -7.85 -19.19
C GLN A 128 9.64 -8.75 -17.97
N ALA A 129 10.31 -8.47 -16.86
CA ALA A 129 10.16 -9.28 -15.67
C ALA A 129 8.71 -9.27 -15.15
N LEU A 130 8.04 -8.12 -15.20
CA LEU A 130 6.65 -8.02 -14.77
C LEU A 130 5.69 -8.65 -15.78
N GLY A 131 5.97 -8.50 -17.06
CA GLY A 131 5.16 -9.17 -18.10
C GLY A 131 5.16 -10.67 -17.92
N GLU A 132 6.32 -11.25 -17.66
CA GLU A 132 6.45 -12.69 -17.42
C GLU A 132 5.70 -13.12 -16.16
N ARG A 133 5.79 -12.33 -15.08
CA ARG A 133 5.05 -12.61 -13.85
C ARG A 133 3.55 -12.54 -14.07
N LEU A 134 3.08 -11.53 -14.79
CA LEU A 134 1.66 -11.39 -15.10
C LEU A 134 1.14 -12.62 -15.81
N MET A 135 1.88 -13.11 -16.80
CA MET A 135 1.50 -14.32 -17.53
C MET A 135 1.40 -15.52 -16.60
N ARG A 136 2.37 -15.71 -15.72
CA ARG A 136 2.36 -16.83 -14.77
C ARG A 136 1.18 -16.74 -13.81
N TYR A 137 0.98 -15.58 -13.21
CA TYR A 137 -0.06 -15.40 -12.19
C TYR A 137 -1.46 -15.46 -12.79
N SER A 138 -1.62 -15.02 -14.02
CA SER A 138 -2.91 -15.03 -14.70
C SER A 138 -3.40 -16.43 -15.05
N ARG A 139 -2.54 -17.44 -14.92
CA ARG A 139 -2.97 -18.83 -15.14
C ARG A 139 -3.92 -19.32 -14.04
N SER A 140 -3.82 -18.75 -12.84
CA SER A 140 -4.60 -19.20 -11.69
C SER A 140 -5.66 -18.22 -11.23
N LYS A 141 -5.60 -16.97 -11.67
CA LYS A 141 -6.55 -15.93 -11.27
C LYS A 141 -6.54 -14.79 -12.27
N PRO A 142 -7.70 -14.11 -12.44
CA PRO A 142 -7.76 -12.95 -13.33
C PRO A 142 -6.99 -11.78 -12.74
N LEU A 143 -6.09 -11.21 -13.53
CA LEU A 143 -5.29 -10.07 -13.12
C LEU A 143 -5.19 -9.07 -14.25
N VAL A 144 -5.14 -7.80 -13.90
CA VAL A 144 -4.80 -6.71 -14.80
C VAL A 144 -3.61 -5.96 -14.24
N ALA A 145 -2.82 -5.39 -15.13
CA ALA A 145 -1.67 -4.58 -14.74
C ALA A 145 -2.04 -3.11 -14.85
N LEU A 146 -1.74 -2.37 -13.83
CA LEU A 146 -1.97 -0.92 -13.77
C LEU A 146 -0.66 -0.20 -13.54
N HIS A 147 -0.63 1.08 -13.89
CA HIS A 147 0.57 1.89 -13.71
C HIS A 147 0.19 3.33 -13.36
N ARG A 148 1.11 3.99 -12.67
CA ARG A 148 1.04 5.40 -12.32
C ARG A 148 2.46 5.94 -12.25
N GLU A 149 2.65 7.21 -12.65
CA GLU A 149 3.89 7.90 -12.33
C GLU A 149 3.87 8.33 -10.85
N ALA A 150 4.97 8.12 -10.19
CA ALA A 150 5.07 8.42 -8.77
C ALA A 150 4.95 9.90 -8.46
#